data_875b5cc8c2954035598047d073249b9d
#
_entry.id   875b5cc8c2954035598047d073249b9d
#
_cell.length_a   1.000
_cell.length_b   1.000
_cell.length_c   1.000
_cell.angle_alpha   90.00
_cell.angle_beta   90.00
_cell.angle_gamma   90.00
#
_symmetry.space_group_name_H-M   'P 1'
#
loop_
_entity.id
_entity.type
_entity.pdbx_description
1 polymer ?
#
loop_
_entity_poly.entity_id
_entity_poly.type
_entity_poly.pdbx_seq_one_letter_code
_entity_poly.pdbx_strand_id
1 'polypeptide(L)'
;MSREEPKEAFPYRPPPDEIKAKYKHIFNMKEPLKKRYLKIIFDKTISAFLLFLCLPILIFLKLSYIIEGILIQENKGNLFFYYHAVSQGKTFNKYKIRLIKEKFIDKEGAKKHEWSAFSAEWSGESRTIIGAFVKKWYLDEIPQFWSVLKGDMSIVGPRPLAVIHYKRDLQQGNISRKLLKGGLLGLGHINKGTSE
;
A
#
# COMPACT_ATOMS: atom_id res chain seq x y z
N MET A 1 4.03 23.44 12.41
CA MET A 1 4.74 22.16 12.57
C MET A 1 5.32 21.78 11.22
N SER A 2 6.65 21.81 11.08
CA SER A 2 7.32 21.33 9.88
C SER A 2 6.99 19.82 9.74
N ARG A 3 6.37 19.45 8.62
CA ARG A 3 6.17 18.04 8.27
C ARG A 3 7.56 17.47 7.97
N GLU A 4 8.21 16.87 8.97
CA GLU A 4 9.38 16.04 8.68
C GLU A 4 8.93 14.91 7.76
N GLU A 5 9.51 14.84 6.57
CA GLU A 5 9.28 13.72 5.68
C GLU A 5 9.74 12.45 6.39
N PRO A 6 8.85 11.44 6.55
CA PRO A 6 9.25 10.21 7.19
C PRO A 6 10.39 9.58 6.39
N LYS A 7 11.47 9.22 7.08
CA LYS A 7 12.57 8.46 6.48
C LYS A 7 11.97 7.22 5.81
N GLU A 8 12.22 7.07 4.52
CA GLU A 8 11.74 5.92 3.78
C GLU A 8 12.43 4.67 4.33
N ALA A 9 11.65 3.65 4.72
CA ALA A 9 12.19 2.40 5.24
C ALA A 9 13.13 1.70 4.22
N PHE A 10 12.95 2.01 2.92
CA PHE A 10 13.72 1.44 1.81
C PHE A 10 13.94 2.50 0.74
N PRO A 11 14.95 3.39 0.90
CA PRO A 11 15.27 4.37 -0.13
C PRO A 11 15.68 3.66 -1.42
N TYR A 12 15.27 4.20 -2.55
CA TYR A 12 15.69 3.68 -3.85
C TYR A 12 17.21 3.74 -3.96
N ARG A 13 17.83 2.59 -4.21
CA ARG A 13 19.25 2.49 -4.55
C ARG A 13 19.33 2.20 -6.05
N PRO A 14 19.85 3.12 -6.87
CA PRO A 14 19.99 2.87 -8.30
C PRO A 14 20.96 1.70 -8.52
N PRO A 15 20.65 0.79 -9.46
CA PRO A 15 21.55 -0.31 -9.76
C PRO A 15 22.87 0.20 -10.33
N PRO A 16 23.98 -0.55 -10.13
CA PRO A 16 25.29 -0.24 -10.70
C PRO A 16 25.22 -0.05 -12.22
N ASP A 17 26.13 0.73 -12.77
CA ASP A 17 26.14 1.04 -14.19
C ASP A 17 26.36 -0.18 -15.10
N GLU A 18 27.08 -1.19 -14.61
CA GLU A 18 27.24 -2.48 -15.28
C GLU A 18 25.88 -3.18 -15.46
N ILE A 19 25.03 -3.18 -14.43
CA ILE A 19 23.68 -3.75 -14.49
C ILE A 19 22.79 -2.94 -15.45
N LYS A 20 22.90 -1.62 -15.42
CA LYS A 20 22.16 -0.75 -16.37
C LYS A 20 22.60 -1.01 -17.81
N ALA A 21 23.89 -1.16 -18.06
CA ALA A 21 24.43 -1.45 -19.38
C ALA A 21 23.98 -2.83 -19.87
N LYS A 22 24.10 -3.87 -19.02
CA LYS A 22 23.66 -5.23 -19.34
C LYS A 22 22.16 -5.33 -19.69
N TYR A 23 21.32 -4.58 -18.97
CA TYR A 23 19.87 -4.59 -19.14
C TYR A 23 19.32 -3.28 -19.74
N LYS A 24 20.11 -2.61 -20.57
CA LYS A 24 19.77 -1.33 -21.20
C LYS A 24 18.38 -1.31 -21.83
N HIS A 25 17.96 -2.43 -22.46
CA HIS A 25 16.64 -2.55 -23.04
C HIS A 25 15.50 -2.40 -22.02
N ILE A 26 15.68 -2.86 -20.77
CA ILE A 26 14.71 -2.72 -19.70
C ILE A 26 14.65 -1.28 -19.18
N PHE A 27 15.83 -0.68 -18.94
CA PHE A 27 15.92 0.69 -18.44
C PHE A 27 15.45 1.75 -19.44
N ASN A 28 15.49 1.42 -20.74
CA ASN A 28 15.01 2.29 -21.80
C ASN A 28 13.51 2.08 -22.13
N MET A 29 12.82 1.17 -21.46
CA MET A 29 11.39 0.96 -21.69
C MET A 29 10.59 2.20 -21.31
N LYS A 30 9.77 2.67 -22.24
CA LYS A 30 8.87 3.83 -22.04
C LYS A 30 7.45 3.40 -21.69
N GLU A 31 7.05 2.21 -22.12
CA GLU A 31 5.70 1.68 -22.00
C GLU A 31 5.61 0.56 -20.96
N PRO A 32 4.47 0.42 -20.30
CA PRO A 32 4.20 -0.68 -19.38
C PRO A 32 4.36 -2.04 -20.05
N LEU A 33 4.72 -3.05 -19.27
CA LEU A 33 4.80 -4.43 -19.74
C LEU A 33 3.45 -4.89 -20.30
N LYS A 34 3.51 -5.64 -21.40
CA LYS A 34 2.31 -6.24 -22.03
C LYS A 34 1.51 -7.09 -21.05
N LYS A 35 0.20 -7.10 -21.25
CA LYS A 35 -0.72 -7.91 -20.43
C LYS A 35 -0.38 -9.40 -20.55
N ARG A 36 -0.28 -10.06 -19.41
CA ARG A 36 -0.09 -11.52 -19.29
C ARG A 36 -1.41 -12.12 -18.78
N TYR A 37 -2.24 -12.59 -19.70
CA TYR A 37 -3.62 -13.03 -19.38
C TYR A 37 -3.66 -14.14 -18.32
N LEU A 38 -2.81 -15.17 -18.43
CA LEU A 38 -2.73 -16.24 -17.41
C LEU A 38 -2.43 -15.69 -16.03
N LYS A 39 -1.49 -14.73 -15.92
CA LYS A 39 -1.20 -14.07 -14.67
C LYS A 39 -2.41 -13.30 -14.14
N ILE A 40 -3.14 -12.61 -15.00
CA ILE A 40 -4.34 -11.85 -14.59
C ILE A 40 -5.42 -12.79 -14.06
N ILE A 41 -5.66 -13.92 -14.72
CA ILE A 41 -6.61 -14.93 -14.26
C ILE A 41 -6.17 -15.47 -12.91
N PHE A 42 -4.93 -15.89 -12.77
CA PHE A 42 -4.36 -16.37 -11.51
C PHE A 42 -4.51 -15.33 -10.38
N ASP A 43 -4.07 -14.08 -10.61
CA ASP A 43 -4.16 -13.00 -9.63
C ASP A 43 -5.62 -12.81 -9.15
N LYS A 44 -6.57 -12.78 -10.07
CA LYS A 44 -7.99 -12.59 -9.74
C LYS A 44 -8.59 -13.78 -9.01
N THR A 45 -8.33 -15.01 -9.47
CA THR A 45 -8.86 -16.23 -8.83
C THR A 45 -8.37 -16.36 -7.40
N ILE A 46 -7.06 -16.23 -7.18
CA ILE A 46 -6.47 -16.31 -5.85
C ILE A 46 -6.99 -15.18 -4.95
N SER A 47 -7.09 -13.95 -5.47
CA SER A 47 -7.59 -12.82 -4.67
C SER A 47 -9.06 -12.96 -4.32
N ALA A 48 -9.90 -13.50 -5.22
CA ALA A 48 -11.31 -13.80 -4.93
C ALA A 48 -11.42 -14.84 -3.81
N PHE A 49 -10.66 -15.92 -3.91
CA PHE A 49 -10.62 -16.98 -2.91
C PHE A 49 -10.16 -16.46 -1.55
N LEU A 50 -9.03 -15.73 -1.49
CA LEU A 50 -8.52 -15.17 -0.25
C LEU A 50 -9.47 -14.14 0.35
N LEU A 51 -10.10 -13.29 -0.47
CA LEU A 51 -11.09 -12.33 0.01
C LEU A 51 -12.30 -13.03 0.62
N PHE A 52 -12.78 -14.11 -0.01
CA PHE A 52 -13.87 -14.95 0.52
C PHE A 52 -13.48 -15.54 1.87
N LEU A 53 -12.29 -16.12 2.01
CA LEU A 53 -11.80 -16.65 3.29
C LEU A 53 -11.64 -15.56 4.37
N CYS A 54 -11.34 -14.34 3.99
CA CYS A 54 -11.18 -13.21 4.91
C CYS A 54 -12.52 -12.55 5.29
N LEU A 55 -13.65 -12.89 4.64
CA LEU A 55 -14.96 -12.29 4.98
C LEU A 55 -15.33 -12.40 6.46
N PRO A 56 -15.22 -13.59 7.12
CA PRO A 56 -15.52 -13.69 8.56
C PRO A 56 -14.65 -12.76 9.40
N ILE A 57 -13.35 -12.63 9.05
CA ILE A 57 -12.41 -11.74 9.73
C ILE A 57 -12.84 -10.27 9.56
N LEU A 58 -13.23 -9.87 8.35
CA LEU A 58 -13.69 -8.51 8.07
C LEU A 58 -14.99 -8.18 8.83
N ILE A 59 -15.92 -9.14 8.91
CA ILE A 59 -17.16 -8.98 9.69
C ILE A 59 -16.83 -8.83 11.19
N PHE A 60 -15.99 -9.70 11.72
CA PHE A 60 -15.53 -9.63 13.12
C PHE A 60 -14.86 -8.27 13.41
N LEU A 61 -13.94 -7.84 12.57
CA LEU A 61 -13.28 -6.54 12.72
C LEU A 61 -14.29 -5.40 12.65
N LYS A 62 -15.26 -5.45 11.73
CA LYS A 62 -16.29 -4.41 11.63
C LYS A 62 -17.09 -4.29 12.95
N LEU A 63 -17.51 -5.42 13.52
CA LEU A 63 -18.22 -5.42 14.80
C LEU A 63 -17.34 -4.91 15.94
N SER A 64 -16.07 -5.34 15.99
CA SER A 64 -15.10 -4.89 16.99
C SER A 64 -14.88 -3.38 16.94
N TYR A 65 -14.75 -2.78 15.74
CA TYR A 65 -14.63 -1.32 15.58
C TYR A 65 -15.90 -0.57 15.99
N ILE A 66 -17.08 -1.15 15.80
CA ILE A 66 -18.34 -0.56 16.24
C ILE A 66 -18.39 -0.56 17.77
N ILE A 67 -18.09 -1.70 18.41
CA ILE A 67 -18.08 -1.84 19.88
C ILE A 67 -17.04 -0.88 20.48
N GLU A 68 -15.82 -0.88 19.95
CA GLU A 68 -14.77 0.05 20.39
C GLU A 68 -15.21 1.52 20.30
N GLY A 69 -15.87 1.90 19.19
CA GLY A 69 -16.35 3.25 18.98
C GLY A 69 -17.53 3.65 19.88
N ILE A 70 -18.30 2.68 20.41
CA ILE A 70 -19.34 2.91 21.42
C ILE A 70 -18.70 3.13 22.80
N LEU A 71 -17.72 2.29 23.16
CA LEU A 71 -17.05 2.34 24.45
C LEU A 71 -16.08 3.52 24.56
N ILE A 72 -15.40 3.86 23.45
CA ILE A 72 -14.37 4.92 23.39
C ILE A 72 -14.71 5.83 22.21
N GLN A 73 -15.43 6.92 22.47
CA GLN A 73 -15.94 7.84 21.45
C GLN A 73 -14.85 8.37 20.51
N GLU A 74 -13.64 8.62 20.98
CA GLU A 74 -12.54 9.10 20.14
C GLU A 74 -12.02 8.06 19.14
N ASN A 75 -12.34 6.78 19.33
CA ASN A 75 -11.99 5.68 18.44
C ASN A 75 -13.08 5.40 17.38
N LYS A 76 -14.24 6.05 17.49
CA LYS A 76 -15.32 5.95 16.53
C LYS A 76 -14.84 6.35 15.13
N GLY A 77 -15.30 5.62 14.09
CA GLY A 77 -15.00 5.94 12.72
C GLY A 77 -15.19 4.78 11.76
N ASN A 78 -14.91 5.02 10.49
CA ASN A 78 -15.04 4.02 9.45
C ASN A 78 -14.00 2.90 9.57
N LEU A 79 -14.39 1.66 9.22
CA LEU A 79 -13.48 0.53 9.17
C LEU A 79 -12.41 0.73 8.10
N PHE A 80 -12.81 1.22 6.93
CA PHE A 80 -11.92 1.40 5.79
C PHE A 80 -11.56 2.86 5.57
N PHE A 81 -10.32 3.07 5.14
CA PHE A 81 -9.89 4.31 4.52
C PHE A 81 -9.10 4.00 3.26
N TYR A 82 -8.83 5.01 2.44
CA TYR A 82 -8.01 4.88 1.26
C TYR A 82 -7.14 6.11 1.06
N TYR A 83 -6.06 5.91 0.34
CA TYR A 83 -5.25 6.97 -0.21
C TYR A 83 -4.88 6.64 -1.65
N HIS A 84 -4.44 7.65 -2.40
CA HIS A 84 -4.05 7.45 -3.78
C HIS A 84 -2.64 6.87 -3.87
N ALA A 85 -2.53 5.71 -4.53
CA ALA A 85 -1.26 5.06 -4.82
C ALA A 85 -1.10 4.85 -6.32
N VAL A 86 0.13 4.55 -6.76
CA VAL A 86 0.44 4.35 -8.18
C VAL A 86 0.82 2.90 -8.46
N SER A 87 0.24 2.35 -9.53
CA SER A 87 0.46 1.01 -10.05
C SER A 87 0.50 1.07 -11.57
N GLN A 88 1.59 0.64 -12.16
CA GLN A 88 1.79 0.68 -13.63
C GLN A 88 1.53 2.08 -14.23
N GLY A 89 2.04 3.11 -13.55
CA GLY A 89 1.87 4.52 -13.97
C GLY A 89 0.48 5.11 -13.76
N LYS A 90 -0.50 4.32 -13.28
CA LYS A 90 -1.88 4.77 -13.04
C LYS A 90 -2.16 4.93 -11.57
N THR A 91 -2.85 6.00 -11.22
CA THR A 91 -3.34 6.25 -9.85
C THR A 91 -4.58 5.42 -9.58
N PHE A 92 -4.66 4.85 -8.37
CA PHE A 92 -5.83 4.11 -7.90
C PHE A 92 -6.05 4.32 -6.40
N ASN A 93 -7.26 4.01 -5.91
CA ASN A 93 -7.57 4.06 -4.48
C ASN A 93 -7.04 2.80 -3.79
N LYS A 94 -5.99 2.96 -3.00
CA LYS A 94 -5.44 1.89 -2.19
C LYS A 94 -6.17 1.82 -0.86
N TYR A 95 -7.04 0.82 -0.72
CA TYR A 95 -7.82 0.62 0.49
C TYR A 95 -7.03 -0.09 1.58
N LYS A 96 -7.28 0.33 2.82
CA LYS A 96 -6.74 -0.28 4.04
C LYS A 96 -7.79 -0.32 5.14
N ILE A 97 -7.63 -1.21 6.12
CA ILE A 97 -8.35 -1.11 7.38
C ILE A 97 -7.71 0.01 8.20
N ARG A 98 -8.53 0.82 8.83
CA ARG A 98 -8.11 1.96 9.65
C ARG A 98 -7.34 1.48 10.88
N LEU A 99 -6.17 2.04 11.12
CA LEU A 99 -5.32 1.74 12.27
C LEU A 99 -5.40 2.80 13.36
N ILE A 100 -5.67 4.06 12.95
CA ILE A 100 -5.57 5.25 13.78
C ILE A 100 -6.93 5.90 13.98
N LYS A 101 -7.06 6.70 15.02
CA LYS A 101 -8.23 7.53 15.29
C LYS A 101 -8.47 8.49 14.12
N GLU A 102 -9.72 8.76 13.78
CA GLU A 102 -10.06 9.58 12.60
C GLU A 102 -9.46 10.99 12.63
N LYS A 103 -9.27 11.56 13.82
CA LYS A 103 -8.67 12.89 13.97
C LYS A 103 -7.21 12.98 13.47
N PHE A 104 -6.51 11.83 13.39
CA PHE A 104 -5.14 11.77 12.90
C PHE A 104 -5.05 11.40 11.40
N ILE A 105 -6.18 11.13 10.74
CA ILE A 105 -6.20 10.85 9.31
C ILE A 105 -6.10 12.17 8.54
N ASP A 106 -5.02 12.33 7.77
CA ASP A 106 -4.84 13.49 6.89
C ASP A 106 -5.74 13.37 5.64
N LYS A 107 -7.03 13.70 5.82
CA LYS A 107 -8.03 13.62 4.75
C LYS A 107 -7.72 14.60 3.60
N GLU A 108 -7.15 15.74 3.89
CA GLU A 108 -6.80 16.75 2.88
C GLU A 108 -5.56 16.34 2.09
N GLY A 109 -4.51 15.83 2.75
CA GLY A 109 -3.35 15.26 2.05
C GLY A 109 -3.74 14.06 1.19
N ALA A 110 -4.67 13.21 1.65
CA ALA A 110 -5.19 12.11 0.85
C ALA A 110 -5.86 12.60 -0.43
N LYS A 111 -6.67 13.67 -0.39
CA LYS A 111 -7.32 14.27 -1.56
C LYS A 111 -6.34 14.92 -2.53
N LYS A 112 -5.32 15.60 -2.00
CA LYS A 112 -4.30 16.32 -2.77
C LYS A 112 -3.17 15.45 -3.31
N HIS A 113 -3.23 14.14 -3.14
CA HIS A 113 -2.16 13.19 -3.45
C HIS A 113 -0.85 13.43 -2.66
N GLU A 114 -0.93 14.07 -1.51
CA GLU A 114 0.18 14.38 -0.61
C GLU A 114 0.15 13.51 0.66
N TRP A 115 -0.50 12.36 0.60
CA TRP A 115 -0.65 11.47 1.73
C TRP A 115 0.68 11.03 2.33
N SER A 116 0.92 11.41 3.57
CA SER A 116 2.09 11.04 4.37
C SER A 116 1.67 10.53 5.75
N ALA A 117 0.92 9.43 5.78
CA ALA A 117 0.36 8.85 7.00
C ALA A 117 1.37 8.21 7.95
N PHE A 118 2.62 8.12 7.55
CA PHE A 118 3.57 7.22 8.15
C PHE A 118 3.83 7.50 9.65
N SER A 119 4.00 8.75 10.04
CA SER A 119 4.28 9.10 11.44
C SER A 119 3.11 8.79 12.38
N ALA A 120 1.88 9.09 11.96
CA ALA A 120 0.68 8.82 12.75
C ALA A 120 0.40 7.33 12.93
N GLU A 121 0.66 6.49 11.90
CA GLU A 121 0.47 5.03 12.00
C GLU A 121 1.42 4.36 12.99
N TRP A 122 2.53 5.01 13.36
CA TRP A 122 3.54 4.48 14.28
C TRP A 122 3.46 5.04 15.71
N SER A 123 2.70 6.10 15.92
CA SER A 123 2.47 6.64 17.27
C SER A 123 1.47 5.79 18.05
N GLY A 124 1.81 5.42 19.29
CA GLY A 124 0.92 4.67 20.16
C GLY A 124 -0.35 5.46 20.52
N GLU A 125 -0.27 6.79 20.65
CA GLU A 125 -1.39 7.66 20.98
C GLU A 125 -2.42 7.80 19.86
N SER A 126 -1.98 7.69 18.62
CA SER A 126 -2.85 7.81 17.45
C SER A 126 -3.64 6.55 17.15
N ARG A 127 -3.17 5.38 17.59
CA ARG A 127 -3.82 4.10 17.29
C ARG A 127 -5.09 3.90 18.10
N THR A 128 -6.05 3.20 17.46
CA THR A 128 -7.15 2.57 18.21
C THR A 128 -6.67 1.24 18.80
N ILE A 129 -7.39 0.68 19.76
CA ILE A 129 -7.03 -0.63 20.36
C ILE A 129 -7.09 -1.72 19.29
N ILE A 130 -8.21 -1.77 18.55
CA ILE A 130 -8.37 -2.73 17.43
C ILE A 130 -7.36 -2.44 16.32
N GLY A 131 -7.06 -1.16 16.05
CA GLY A 131 -6.03 -0.78 15.07
C GLY A 131 -4.64 -1.28 15.43
N ALA A 132 -4.27 -1.32 16.71
CA ALA A 132 -3.01 -1.90 17.17
C ALA A 132 -2.97 -3.42 16.91
N PHE A 133 -4.07 -4.13 17.20
CA PHE A 133 -4.21 -5.56 16.88
C PHE A 133 -4.11 -5.81 15.36
N VAL A 134 -4.88 -5.07 14.57
CA VAL A 134 -4.87 -5.17 13.09
C VAL A 134 -3.47 -4.95 12.53
N LYS A 135 -2.72 -3.98 13.06
CA LYS A 135 -1.34 -3.69 12.65
C LYS A 135 -0.39 -4.83 12.99
N LYS A 136 -0.51 -5.40 14.19
CA LYS A 136 0.33 -6.51 14.66
C LYS A 136 0.24 -7.72 13.72
N TRP A 137 -0.95 -8.02 13.19
CA TRP A 137 -1.22 -9.18 12.34
C TRP A 137 -1.28 -8.84 10.84
N TYR A 138 -0.90 -7.61 10.44
CA TYR A 138 -0.93 -7.14 9.04
C TYR A 138 -2.30 -7.28 8.35
N LEU A 139 -3.38 -7.30 9.12
CA LEU A 139 -4.75 -7.42 8.60
C LEU A 139 -5.20 -6.16 7.85
N ASP A 140 -4.51 -5.03 8.06
CA ASP A 140 -4.81 -3.77 7.39
C ASP A 140 -4.70 -3.83 5.85
N GLU A 141 -4.02 -4.82 5.33
CA GLU A 141 -3.83 -4.99 3.89
C GLU A 141 -4.87 -5.91 3.21
N ILE A 142 -5.75 -6.59 3.98
CA ILE A 142 -6.82 -7.45 3.41
C ILE A 142 -7.65 -6.76 2.31
N PRO A 143 -8.06 -5.48 2.43
CA PRO A 143 -8.82 -4.81 1.39
C PRO A 143 -8.09 -4.69 0.04
N GLN A 144 -6.78 -4.88 0.01
CA GLN A 144 -6.01 -4.81 -1.24
C GLN A 144 -6.28 -6.00 -2.18
N PHE A 145 -6.80 -7.14 -1.69
CA PHE A 145 -7.31 -8.21 -2.54
C PHE A 145 -8.41 -7.72 -3.48
N TRP A 146 -9.25 -6.79 -3.00
CA TRP A 146 -10.23 -6.11 -3.85
C TRP A 146 -9.57 -5.28 -4.96
N SER A 147 -8.46 -4.60 -4.68
CA SER A 147 -7.70 -3.87 -5.69
C SER A 147 -7.08 -4.79 -6.74
N VAL A 148 -6.70 -6.02 -6.36
CA VAL A 148 -6.24 -7.05 -7.32
C VAL A 148 -7.40 -7.53 -8.19
N LEU A 149 -8.56 -7.79 -7.60
CA LEU A 149 -9.78 -8.19 -8.35
C LEU A 149 -10.17 -7.16 -9.40
N LYS A 150 -10.16 -5.87 -9.04
CA LYS A 150 -10.40 -4.77 -9.99
C LYS A 150 -9.34 -4.68 -11.08
N GLY A 151 -8.15 -5.21 -10.83
CA GLY A 151 -7.02 -5.14 -11.75
C GLY A 151 -6.12 -3.92 -11.54
N ASP A 152 -6.29 -3.16 -10.46
CA ASP A 152 -5.41 -2.05 -10.08
C ASP A 152 -4.05 -2.57 -9.62
N MET A 153 -4.04 -3.73 -8.96
CA MET A 153 -2.87 -4.41 -8.42
C MET A 153 -2.72 -5.83 -8.94
N SER A 154 -1.65 -6.47 -8.56
CA SER A 154 -1.31 -7.87 -8.76
C SER A 154 -0.96 -8.49 -7.41
N ILE A 155 -0.96 -9.83 -7.30
CA ILE A 155 -0.45 -10.49 -6.09
C ILE A 155 1.06 -10.25 -5.98
N VAL A 156 1.81 -10.46 -7.06
CA VAL A 156 3.27 -10.28 -7.06
C VAL A 156 3.65 -9.07 -7.91
N GLY A 157 4.40 -8.14 -7.32
CA GLY A 157 4.87 -6.92 -7.98
C GLY A 157 5.54 -5.96 -6.99
N PRO A 158 6.10 -4.84 -7.47
CA PRO A 158 6.65 -3.81 -6.60
C PRO A 158 5.55 -3.20 -5.72
N ARG A 159 5.86 -2.88 -4.46
CA ARG A 159 4.90 -2.24 -3.55
C ARG A 159 4.38 -0.92 -4.16
N PRO A 160 3.04 -0.74 -4.29
CA PRO A 160 2.49 0.54 -4.75
C PRO A 160 2.80 1.64 -3.74
N LEU A 161 3.29 2.76 -4.21
CA LEU A 161 3.59 3.93 -3.39
C LEU A 161 2.50 4.99 -3.50
N ALA A 162 2.36 5.82 -2.45
CA ALA A 162 1.60 7.05 -2.55
C ALA A 162 2.18 7.95 -3.65
N VAL A 163 1.33 8.79 -4.24
CA VAL A 163 1.69 9.58 -5.42
C VAL A 163 2.94 10.45 -5.18
N ILE A 164 3.07 11.04 -4.00
CA ILE A 164 4.23 11.86 -3.64
C ILE A 164 5.54 11.05 -3.68
N HIS A 165 5.55 9.84 -3.11
CA HIS A 165 6.73 8.98 -3.11
C HIS A 165 7.04 8.42 -4.50
N TYR A 166 6.01 8.14 -5.31
CA TYR A 166 6.19 7.73 -6.70
C TYR A 166 6.85 8.83 -7.55
N LYS A 167 6.44 10.09 -7.38
CA LYS A 167 7.06 11.23 -8.09
C LYS A 167 8.54 11.36 -7.73
N ARG A 168 8.88 11.22 -6.45
CA ARG A 168 10.27 11.23 -5.98
C ARG A 168 11.08 10.08 -6.59
N ASP A 169 10.54 8.86 -6.57
CA ASP A 169 11.18 7.68 -7.16
C ASP A 169 11.49 7.90 -8.65
N LEU A 170 10.54 8.47 -9.40
CA LEU A 170 10.77 8.79 -10.82
C LEU A 170 11.89 9.79 -11.03
N GLN A 171 12.00 10.83 -10.19
CA GLN A 171 13.09 11.82 -10.25
C GLN A 171 14.45 11.17 -9.98
N GLN A 172 14.49 10.12 -9.17
CA GLN A 172 15.69 9.32 -8.88
C GLN A 172 15.97 8.24 -9.94
N GLY A 173 15.15 8.15 -11.00
CA GLY A 173 15.30 7.16 -12.07
C GLY A 173 14.65 5.81 -11.80
N ASN A 174 13.85 5.64 -10.74
CA ASN A 174 13.11 4.41 -10.49
C ASN A 174 11.85 4.30 -11.35
N ILE A 175 11.97 3.61 -12.47
CA ILE A 175 10.86 3.40 -13.42
C ILE A 175 10.02 2.16 -13.12
N SER A 176 10.37 1.37 -12.10
CA SER A 176 9.73 0.06 -11.86
C SER A 176 8.21 0.15 -11.72
N ARG A 177 7.71 1.12 -10.98
CA ARG A 177 6.25 1.32 -10.76
C ARG A 177 5.53 2.00 -11.92
N LYS A 178 6.28 2.56 -12.87
CA LYS A 178 5.75 3.03 -14.15
C LYS A 178 5.49 1.84 -15.09
N LEU A 179 6.39 0.86 -15.10
CA LEU A 179 6.36 -0.26 -16.03
C LEU A 179 5.58 -1.46 -15.49
N LEU A 180 5.66 -1.72 -14.19
CA LEU A 180 5.12 -2.90 -13.54
C LEU A 180 3.85 -2.58 -12.75
N LYS A 181 2.91 -3.53 -12.74
CA LYS A 181 1.76 -3.46 -11.86
C LYS A 181 2.20 -3.64 -10.41
N GLY A 182 1.68 -2.78 -9.53
CA GLY A 182 1.93 -2.87 -8.10
C GLY A 182 1.44 -4.18 -7.51
N GLY A 183 2.18 -4.74 -6.55
CA GLY A 183 1.89 -6.04 -5.94
C GLY A 183 1.66 -5.98 -4.44
N LEU A 184 0.96 -7.00 -3.93
CA LEU A 184 0.84 -7.27 -2.50
C LEU A 184 2.14 -7.84 -1.94
N LEU A 185 2.77 -8.73 -2.69
CA LEU A 185 4.04 -9.37 -2.36
C LEU A 185 5.11 -8.91 -3.36
N GLY A 186 6.32 -8.69 -2.86
CA GLY A 186 7.45 -8.30 -3.70
C GLY A 186 8.75 -8.23 -2.89
N LEU A 187 9.88 -8.06 -3.57
CA LEU A 187 11.20 -8.03 -2.95
C LEU A 187 11.30 -7.04 -1.79
N GLY A 188 10.66 -5.86 -1.90
CA GLY A 188 10.62 -4.88 -0.82
C GLY A 188 9.81 -5.32 0.42
N HIS A 189 9.03 -6.40 0.35
CA HIS A 189 8.36 -6.97 1.53
C HIS A 189 9.22 -8.04 2.19
N ILE A 190 9.98 -8.80 1.41
CA ILE A 190 10.88 -9.86 1.90
C ILE A 190 12.02 -9.24 2.73
N ASN A 191 12.53 -8.09 2.29
CA ASN A 191 13.63 -7.39 2.95
C ASN A 191 13.17 -6.39 4.03
N LYS A 192 11.89 -6.41 4.40
CA LYS A 192 11.35 -5.52 5.44
C LYS A 192 11.87 -5.96 6.81
N GLY A 193 12.71 -5.13 7.42
CA GLY A 193 13.31 -5.40 8.74
C GLY A 193 14.72 -5.98 8.69
N THR A 194 15.28 -6.26 7.53
CA THR A 194 16.73 -6.49 7.38
C THR A 194 17.40 -5.13 7.21
N SER A 195 17.99 -4.64 8.29
CA SER A 195 18.91 -3.50 8.25
C SER A 195 20.24 -3.99 7.67
N GLU A 196 20.47 -3.79 6.40
CA GLU A 196 21.81 -3.65 5.82
C GLU A 196 21.83 -2.42 4.92
#